data_91e83d1a517023debc1aceb179e73f1c
#
_entry.id   91e83d1a517023debc1aceb179e73f1c
#
_cell.length_a   1.000
_cell.length_b   1.000
_cell.length_c   1.000
_cell.angle_alpha   90.00
_cell.angle_beta   90.00
_cell.angle_gamma   90.00
#
_symmetry.space_group_name_H-M   'P 1'
#
loop_
_entity.id
_entity.type
_entity.pdbx_description
1 polymer ?
#
loop_
_entity_poly.entity_id
_entity_poly.type
_entity_poly.pdbx_seq_one_letter_code
_entity_poly.pdbx_strand_id
1 'polypeptide(L)'
;MSKKETITVQGTEITVIQKNKDDYISLTDMAGYKDTLDARIVVSNWMSSRYTLEFLGIWEQVNNPDFNRMEFHTVKNADGRLVLTPKRWVELTNAIGIFSKSGRYGGGIFAHKDIAFEFGTWLSAEFKYYLIKEFQRLKEDEQQRLSLEWNLQRTLSKINYRIHTDAINELICLSNMENINAVLIHEGLPQRDRLIKLNQIAIQQMSVLQEVENRKLLR
;
A
#
# COMPACT_ATOMS: atom_id res chain seq x y z
N MET A 1 -28.39 -6.36 6.90
CA MET A 1 -28.74 -4.92 6.99
C MET A 1 -27.51 -4.13 6.54
N SER A 2 -27.64 -3.25 5.53
CA SER A 2 -26.54 -2.39 5.11
C SER A 2 -26.28 -1.35 6.21
N LYS A 3 -25.06 -1.29 6.73
CA LYS A 3 -24.65 -0.27 7.69
C LYS A 3 -24.62 1.07 6.96
N LYS A 4 -25.32 2.06 7.51
CA LYS A 4 -25.33 3.44 6.99
C LYS A 4 -24.44 4.28 7.89
N GLU A 5 -23.47 4.96 7.32
CA GLU A 5 -22.58 5.92 7.99
C GLU A 5 -22.71 7.28 7.28
N THR A 6 -22.39 8.34 8.00
CA THR A 6 -22.35 9.69 7.43
C THR A 6 -20.96 10.25 7.66
N ILE A 7 -20.34 10.76 6.61
CA ILE A 7 -19.05 11.47 6.67
C ILE A 7 -19.31 12.94 6.37
N THR A 8 -18.55 13.82 7.03
CA THR A 8 -18.65 15.26 6.77
C THR A 8 -17.43 15.70 5.95
N VAL A 9 -17.67 16.21 4.74
CA VAL A 9 -16.64 16.74 3.85
C VAL A 9 -16.94 18.20 3.57
N GLN A 10 -16.05 19.09 3.95
CA GLN A 10 -16.21 20.56 3.78
C GLN A 10 -17.58 21.09 4.27
N GLY A 11 -18.06 20.56 5.39
CA GLY A 11 -19.35 20.98 5.98
C GLY A 11 -20.58 20.32 5.38
N THR A 12 -20.44 19.45 4.37
CA THR A 12 -21.54 18.69 3.77
C THR A 12 -21.56 17.28 4.31
N GLU A 13 -22.74 16.82 4.74
CA GLU A 13 -22.95 15.45 5.16
C GLU A 13 -23.15 14.54 3.95
N ILE A 14 -22.27 13.55 3.79
CA ILE A 14 -22.32 12.59 2.69
C ILE A 14 -22.62 11.20 3.28
N THR A 15 -23.68 10.58 2.79
CA THR A 15 -24.07 9.24 3.20
C THR A 15 -23.22 8.19 2.53
N VAL A 16 -22.70 7.25 3.33
CA VAL A 16 -21.99 6.06 2.89
C VAL A 16 -22.79 4.82 3.30
N ILE A 17 -22.96 3.88 2.40
CA ILE A 17 -23.65 2.61 2.63
C ILE A 17 -22.71 1.48 2.31
N GLN A 18 -22.55 0.54 3.24
CA GLN A 18 -21.80 -0.68 3.00
C GLN A 18 -22.69 -1.75 2.34
N LYS A 19 -22.26 -2.27 1.20
CA LYS A 19 -22.91 -3.35 0.45
C LYS A 19 -21.86 -4.34 -0.02
N ASN A 20 -22.02 -5.63 0.31
CA ASN A 20 -21.09 -6.70 -0.09
C ASN A 20 -19.62 -6.46 0.29
N LYS A 21 -19.35 -5.83 1.44
CA LYS A 21 -18.02 -5.40 1.95
C LYS A 21 -17.40 -4.20 1.23
N ASP A 22 -18.10 -3.62 0.25
CA ASP A 22 -17.66 -2.41 -0.44
C ASP A 22 -18.48 -1.20 0.00
N ASP A 23 -17.84 -0.03 -0.03
CA ASP A 23 -18.47 1.23 0.33
C ASP A 23 -19.06 1.91 -0.90
N TYR A 24 -20.35 2.29 -0.76
CA TYR A 24 -21.06 3.05 -1.76
C TYR A 24 -21.41 4.43 -1.22
N ILE A 25 -21.02 5.46 -1.94
CA ILE A 25 -21.12 6.86 -1.54
C ILE A 25 -22.31 7.52 -2.28
N SER A 26 -23.04 8.36 -1.58
CA SER A 26 -24.17 9.10 -2.15
C SER A 26 -23.70 10.19 -3.11
N LEU A 27 -23.88 9.97 -4.41
CA LEU A 27 -23.62 10.99 -5.44
C LEU A 27 -24.61 12.15 -5.34
N THR A 28 -25.82 11.88 -4.83
CA THR A 28 -26.85 12.90 -4.62
C THR A 28 -26.41 13.91 -3.57
N ASP A 29 -25.82 13.44 -2.44
CA ASP A 29 -25.33 14.33 -1.39
C ASP A 29 -24.10 15.11 -1.87
N MET A 30 -23.20 14.46 -2.62
CA MET A 30 -22.04 15.13 -3.24
C MET A 30 -22.45 16.23 -4.22
N ALA A 31 -23.46 15.97 -5.07
CA ALA A 31 -23.94 16.95 -6.04
C ALA A 31 -24.62 18.15 -5.35
N GLY A 32 -25.29 17.93 -4.22
CA GLY A 32 -25.94 18.98 -3.43
C GLY A 32 -24.99 20.01 -2.82
N TYR A 33 -23.69 19.68 -2.71
CA TYR A 33 -22.68 20.61 -2.21
C TYR A 33 -22.46 21.82 -3.13
N LYS A 34 -22.54 21.62 -4.45
CA LYS A 34 -22.13 22.65 -5.40
C LYS A 34 -23.24 23.53 -5.93
N ASP A 35 -24.50 23.07 -5.94
CA ASP A 35 -25.53 23.78 -6.69
C ASP A 35 -26.96 23.60 -6.15
N THR A 36 -27.75 24.63 -6.37
CA THR A 36 -29.21 24.65 -6.16
C THR A 36 -29.97 23.84 -7.21
N LEU A 37 -29.30 23.29 -8.23
CA LEU A 37 -29.88 22.40 -9.22
C LEU A 37 -30.24 21.03 -8.61
N ASP A 38 -31.27 20.39 -9.16
CA ASP A 38 -31.60 19.02 -8.76
C ASP A 38 -30.36 18.10 -8.94
N ALA A 39 -29.88 17.55 -7.84
CA ALA A 39 -28.69 16.67 -7.81
C ALA A 39 -28.78 15.50 -8.82
N ARG A 40 -30.02 15.07 -9.18
CA ARG A 40 -30.25 14.05 -10.20
C ARG A 40 -29.86 14.52 -11.60
N ILE A 41 -30.07 15.80 -11.89
CA ILE A 41 -29.70 16.43 -13.17
C ILE A 41 -28.18 16.49 -13.26
N VAL A 42 -27.50 16.86 -12.17
CA VAL A 42 -26.03 16.90 -12.10
C VAL A 42 -25.43 15.51 -12.38
N VAL A 43 -25.93 14.47 -11.71
CA VAL A 43 -25.47 13.10 -11.94
C VAL A 43 -25.77 12.62 -13.38
N SER A 44 -26.96 12.95 -13.92
CA SER A 44 -27.31 12.58 -15.30
C SER A 44 -26.42 13.30 -16.32
N ASN A 45 -26.08 14.57 -16.10
CA ASN A 45 -25.16 15.31 -16.97
C ASN A 45 -23.75 14.70 -16.96
N TRP A 46 -23.25 14.32 -15.78
CA TRP A 46 -21.97 13.63 -15.65
C TRP A 46 -21.98 12.29 -16.41
N MET A 47 -23.01 11.46 -16.22
CA MET A 47 -23.15 10.17 -16.91
C MET A 47 -23.34 10.31 -18.43
N SER A 48 -23.78 11.46 -18.92
CA SER A 48 -23.95 11.73 -20.34
C SER A 48 -22.64 12.10 -21.05
N SER A 49 -21.52 12.20 -20.31
CA SER A 49 -20.20 12.37 -20.87
C SER A 49 -19.66 11.04 -21.42
N ARG A 50 -19.10 11.06 -22.64
CA ARG A 50 -18.46 9.85 -23.21
C ARG A 50 -17.30 9.35 -22.34
N TYR A 51 -16.51 10.25 -21.77
CA TYR A 51 -15.41 9.92 -20.87
C TYR A 51 -15.91 9.15 -19.63
N THR A 52 -16.97 9.65 -18.99
CA THR A 52 -17.59 8.99 -17.84
C THR A 52 -18.11 7.62 -18.21
N LEU A 53 -18.79 7.50 -19.36
CA LEU A 53 -19.33 6.24 -19.83
C LEU A 53 -18.22 5.21 -20.07
N GLU A 54 -17.09 5.62 -20.64
CA GLU A 54 -15.93 4.76 -20.81
C GLU A 54 -15.36 4.30 -19.46
N PHE A 55 -15.21 5.22 -18.52
CA PHE A 55 -14.74 4.88 -17.17
C PHE A 55 -15.67 3.87 -16.48
N LEU A 56 -16.98 4.14 -16.49
CA LEU A 56 -17.99 3.21 -15.93
C LEU A 56 -17.91 1.83 -16.58
N GLY A 57 -17.78 1.79 -17.92
CA GLY A 57 -17.66 0.54 -18.66
C GLY A 57 -16.39 -0.24 -18.30
N ILE A 58 -15.27 0.43 -18.13
CA ILE A 58 -14.01 -0.19 -17.69
C ILE A 58 -14.17 -0.74 -16.28
N TRP A 59 -14.70 0.06 -15.36
CA TRP A 59 -14.93 -0.35 -13.98
C TRP A 59 -15.81 -1.61 -13.89
N GLU A 60 -16.96 -1.61 -14.60
CA GLU A 60 -17.87 -2.75 -14.64
C GLU A 60 -17.23 -3.99 -15.25
N GLN A 61 -16.44 -3.85 -16.33
CA GLN A 61 -15.75 -4.99 -16.95
C GLN A 61 -14.73 -5.66 -16.02
N VAL A 62 -14.13 -4.90 -15.11
CA VAL A 62 -13.15 -5.42 -14.14
C VAL A 62 -13.84 -6.04 -12.93
N ASN A 63 -14.94 -5.44 -12.46
CA ASN A 63 -15.53 -5.78 -11.16
C ASN A 63 -16.87 -6.54 -11.25
N ASN A 64 -17.46 -6.67 -12.45
CA ASN A 64 -18.77 -7.26 -12.66
C ASN A 64 -18.73 -8.35 -13.74
N PRO A 65 -18.73 -9.64 -13.36
CA PRO A 65 -18.73 -10.74 -14.33
C PRO A 65 -19.98 -10.78 -15.23
N ASP A 66 -21.12 -10.29 -14.72
CA ASP A 66 -22.42 -10.31 -15.40
C ASP A 66 -22.68 -9.03 -16.22
N PHE A 67 -21.65 -8.20 -16.42
CA PHE A 67 -21.76 -6.96 -17.18
C PHE A 67 -22.06 -7.20 -18.66
N ASN A 68 -23.13 -6.59 -19.16
CA ASN A 68 -23.52 -6.71 -20.57
C ASN A 68 -22.68 -5.78 -21.46
N ARG A 69 -21.54 -6.31 -21.94
CA ARG A 69 -20.60 -5.57 -22.79
C ARG A 69 -21.20 -5.18 -24.14
N MET A 70 -22.11 -5.98 -24.67
CA MET A 70 -22.74 -5.72 -25.99
C MET A 70 -23.61 -4.48 -25.91
N GLU A 71 -24.49 -4.41 -24.92
CA GLU A 71 -25.32 -3.23 -24.68
C GLU A 71 -24.49 -2.00 -24.33
N PHE A 72 -23.41 -2.17 -23.57
CA PHE A 72 -22.47 -1.08 -23.31
C PHE A 72 -21.91 -0.49 -24.60
N HIS A 73 -21.46 -1.33 -25.55
CA HIS A 73 -20.95 -0.86 -26.84
C HIS A 73 -22.03 -0.16 -27.66
N THR A 74 -23.25 -0.66 -27.63
CA THR A 74 -24.40 -0.03 -28.30
C THR A 74 -24.67 1.37 -27.74
N VAL A 75 -24.70 1.51 -26.42
CA VAL A 75 -24.90 2.80 -25.73
C VAL A 75 -23.74 3.76 -26.01
N LYS A 76 -22.50 3.27 -25.94
CA LYS A 76 -21.29 4.08 -26.18
C LYS A 76 -21.24 4.64 -27.60
N ASN A 77 -21.66 3.85 -28.60
CA ASN A 77 -21.57 4.19 -30.02
C ASN A 77 -22.85 4.85 -30.57
N ALA A 78 -23.85 5.09 -29.71
CA ALA A 78 -25.05 5.76 -30.12
C ALA A 78 -24.78 7.19 -30.64
N ASP A 79 -25.32 7.51 -31.78
CA ASP A 79 -25.22 8.85 -32.37
C ASP A 79 -26.09 9.87 -31.61
N GLY A 80 -25.57 11.09 -31.49
CA GLY A 80 -26.30 12.20 -30.88
C GLY A 80 -26.02 12.43 -29.40
N ARG A 81 -26.89 13.22 -28.74
CA ARG A 81 -26.76 13.55 -27.32
C ARG A 81 -27.19 12.36 -26.47
N LEU A 82 -26.22 11.79 -25.78
CA LEU A 82 -26.50 10.72 -24.82
C LEU A 82 -27.25 11.29 -23.60
N VAL A 83 -28.42 10.78 -23.32
CA VAL A 83 -29.15 11.03 -22.07
C VAL A 83 -29.23 9.72 -21.31
N LEU A 84 -28.36 9.56 -20.32
CA LEU A 84 -28.25 8.35 -19.53
C LEU A 84 -28.54 8.63 -18.06
N THR A 85 -29.50 7.87 -17.52
CA THR A 85 -29.81 7.90 -16.09
C THR A 85 -29.20 6.66 -15.41
N PRO A 86 -28.89 6.71 -14.10
CA PRO A 86 -28.40 5.55 -13.37
C PRO A 86 -29.31 4.33 -13.49
N LYS A 87 -30.63 4.54 -13.44
CA LYS A 87 -31.59 3.45 -13.58
C LYS A 87 -31.49 2.79 -14.95
N ARG A 88 -31.47 3.59 -16.03
CA ARG A 88 -31.34 3.07 -17.40
C ARG A 88 -30.02 2.38 -17.65
N TRP A 89 -28.94 2.88 -17.07
CA TRP A 89 -27.62 2.25 -17.11
C TRP A 89 -27.66 0.84 -16.55
N VAL A 90 -28.20 0.68 -15.33
CA VAL A 90 -28.32 -0.63 -14.67
C VAL A 90 -29.22 -1.58 -15.47
N GLU A 91 -30.35 -1.10 -15.96
CA GLU A 91 -31.31 -1.93 -16.74
C GLU A 91 -30.72 -2.46 -18.06
N LEU A 92 -29.89 -1.65 -18.74
CA LEU A 92 -29.30 -2.05 -20.03
C LEU A 92 -28.07 -2.94 -19.85
N THR A 93 -27.23 -2.63 -18.88
CA THR A 93 -25.88 -3.22 -18.79
C THR A 93 -25.69 -4.19 -17.64
N ASN A 94 -26.70 -4.42 -16.79
CA ASN A 94 -26.57 -5.16 -15.53
C ASN A 94 -25.49 -4.58 -14.59
N ALA A 95 -25.28 -3.26 -14.63
CA ALA A 95 -24.26 -2.59 -13.85
C ALA A 95 -24.49 -2.74 -12.33
N ILE A 96 -23.42 -2.90 -11.58
CA ILE A 96 -23.45 -3.00 -10.11
C ILE A 96 -22.80 -1.80 -9.42
N GLY A 97 -21.93 -1.06 -10.12
CA GLY A 97 -21.16 0.05 -9.56
C GLY A 97 -21.98 1.28 -9.19
N ILE A 98 -23.17 1.46 -9.79
CA ILE A 98 -24.10 2.55 -9.48
C ILE A 98 -25.49 1.97 -9.30
N PHE A 99 -26.24 2.48 -8.31
CA PHE A 99 -27.65 2.13 -8.15
C PHE A 99 -28.48 3.30 -7.59
N SER A 100 -29.77 3.28 -7.88
CA SER A 100 -30.73 4.22 -7.33
C SER A 100 -31.52 3.55 -6.21
N LYS A 101 -31.65 4.24 -5.07
CA LYS A 101 -32.50 3.83 -3.96
C LYS A 101 -33.67 4.78 -3.83
N SER A 102 -34.87 4.25 -3.81
CA SER A 102 -36.09 5.02 -3.55
C SER A 102 -36.33 5.16 -2.05
N GLY A 103 -36.86 6.30 -1.62
CA GLY A 103 -37.23 6.51 -0.21
C GLY A 103 -37.24 7.98 0.19
N ARG A 104 -38.24 8.37 1.00
CA ARG A 104 -38.40 9.75 1.49
C ARG A 104 -37.24 10.17 2.43
N TYR A 105 -36.69 9.21 3.17
CA TYR A 105 -35.60 9.41 4.15
C TYR A 105 -34.40 8.50 3.84
N GLY A 106 -33.58 8.93 2.91
CA GLY A 106 -32.38 8.17 2.53
C GLY A 106 -32.43 7.50 1.17
N GLY A 107 -33.33 7.97 0.28
CA GLY A 107 -33.28 7.71 -1.17
C GLY A 107 -32.17 8.55 -1.80
N GLY A 108 -31.63 8.07 -2.93
CA GLY A 108 -30.59 8.77 -3.66
C GLY A 108 -29.91 7.87 -4.69
N ILE A 109 -28.90 8.42 -5.33
CA ILE A 109 -28.04 7.70 -6.26
C ILE A 109 -26.74 7.41 -5.51
N PHE A 110 -26.38 6.14 -5.45
CA PHE A 110 -25.19 5.65 -4.77
C PHE A 110 -24.26 5.01 -5.79
N ALA A 111 -22.96 5.26 -5.64
CA ALA A 111 -21.93 4.64 -6.47
C ALA A 111 -20.83 4.04 -5.61
N HIS A 112 -20.19 2.98 -6.13
CA HIS A 112 -19.00 2.43 -5.53
C HIS A 112 -17.95 3.54 -5.30
N LYS A 113 -17.16 3.44 -4.25
CA LYS A 113 -16.17 4.47 -3.86
C LYS A 113 -15.32 4.96 -5.03
N ASP A 114 -14.81 4.05 -5.88
CA ASP A 114 -13.98 4.43 -7.04
C ASP A 114 -14.73 5.33 -8.03
N ILE A 115 -16.00 4.99 -8.28
CA ILE A 115 -16.87 5.76 -9.17
C ILE A 115 -17.25 7.10 -8.54
N ALA A 116 -17.48 7.12 -7.23
CA ALA A 116 -17.74 8.36 -6.50
C ALA A 116 -16.53 9.31 -6.48
N PHE A 117 -15.31 8.77 -6.40
CA PHE A 117 -14.09 9.58 -6.54
C PHE A 117 -13.98 10.20 -7.93
N GLU A 118 -14.26 9.45 -8.98
CA GLU A 118 -14.27 9.99 -10.35
C GLU A 118 -15.33 11.09 -10.49
N PHE A 119 -16.57 10.86 -10.00
CA PHE A 119 -17.60 11.87 -9.95
C PHE A 119 -17.15 13.14 -9.21
N GLY A 120 -16.49 12.99 -8.05
CA GLY A 120 -15.93 14.11 -7.29
C GLY A 120 -14.90 14.90 -8.09
N THR A 121 -14.03 14.25 -8.86
CA THR A 121 -13.05 14.92 -9.73
C THR A 121 -13.67 15.67 -10.89
N TRP A 122 -14.80 15.20 -11.41
CA TRP A 122 -15.59 15.90 -12.42
C TRP A 122 -16.35 17.08 -11.82
N LEU A 123 -16.89 16.92 -10.61
CA LEU A 123 -17.71 17.91 -9.91
C LEU A 123 -16.88 19.12 -9.47
N SER A 124 -15.64 18.92 -8.97
CA SER A 124 -14.78 19.97 -8.42
C SER A 124 -13.33 19.83 -8.90
N ALA A 125 -12.84 20.89 -9.55
CA ALA A 125 -11.45 20.99 -9.96
C ALA A 125 -10.50 21.06 -8.75
N GLU A 126 -10.92 21.69 -7.66
CA GLU A 126 -10.19 21.78 -6.40
C GLU A 126 -10.04 20.39 -5.77
N PHE A 127 -11.11 19.61 -5.75
CA PHE A 127 -11.08 18.23 -5.25
C PHE A 127 -10.14 17.37 -6.10
N LYS A 128 -10.19 17.48 -7.42
CA LYS A 128 -9.27 16.80 -8.33
C LYS A 128 -7.80 17.17 -8.05
N TYR A 129 -7.52 18.44 -7.85
CA TYR A 129 -6.17 18.92 -7.54
C TYR A 129 -5.69 18.37 -6.18
N TYR A 130 -6.56 18.41 -5.16
CA TYR A 130 -6.27 17.84 -3.84
C TYR A 130 -5.95 16.34 -3.94
N LEU A 131 -6.77 15.58 -4.67
CA LEU A 131 -6.56 14.14 -4.84
C LEU A 131 -5.21 13.82 -5.50
N ILE A 132 -4.82 14.61 -6.51
CA ILE A 132 -3.51 14.46 -7.18
C ILE A 132 -2.37 14.74 -6.19
N LYS A 133 -2.49 15.79 -5.37
CA LYS A 133 -1.47 16.14 -4.38
C LYS A 133 -1.35 15.08 -3.28
N GLU A 134 -2.46 14.57 -2.81
CA GLU A 134 -2.48 13.52 -1.80
C GLU A 134 -1.88 12.21 -2.33
N PHE A 135 -2.18 11.85 -3.58
CA PHE A 135 -1.53 10.71 -4.23
C PHE A 135 -0.02 10.87 -4.31
N GLN A 136 0.47 12.07 -4.69
CA GLN A 136 1.90 12.36 -4.74
C GLN A 136 2.54 12.22 -3.36
N ARG A 137 1.93 12.80 -2.32
CA ARG A 137 2.38 12.70 -0.93
C ARG A 137 2.47 11.25 -0.45
N LEU A 138 1.42 10.45 -0.69
CA LEU A 138 1.40 9.03 -0.31
C LEU A 138 2.50 8.22 -1.03
N LYS A 139 2.77 8.54 -2.29
CA LYS A 139 3.87 7.92 -3.05
C LYS A 139 5.25 8.27 -2.48
N GLU A 140 5.46 9.50 -2.09
CA GLU A 140 6.70 9.96 -1.44
C GLU A 140 6.88 9.27 -0.08
N ASP A 141 5.82 9.21 0.74
CA ASP A 141 5.82 8.53 2.04
C ASP A 141 6.12 7.02 1.89
N GLU A 142 5.53 6.36 0.89
CA GLU A 142 5.80 4.96 0.57
C GLU A 142 7.28 4.72 0.20
N GLN A 143 7.83 5.58 -0.67
CA GLN A 143 9.25 5.50 -1.05
C GLN A 143 10.19 5.70 0.13
N GLN A 144 9.89 6.64 1.02
CA GLN A 144 10.66 6.87 2.24
C GLN A 144 10.60 5.65 3.16
N ARG A 145 9.43 5.06 3.37
CA ARG A 145 9.26 3.84 4.19
C ARG A 145 10.05 2.68 3.63
N LEU A 146 9.97 2.44 2.32
CA LEU A 146 10.73 1.37 1.64
C LEU A 146 12.25 1.59 1.76
N SER A 147 12.73 2.82 1.64
CA SER A 147 14.15 3.15 1.79
C SER A 147 14.65 2.93 3.22
N LEU A 148 13.84 3.26 4.23
CA LEU A 148 14.15 3.03 5.65
C LEU A 148 14.19 1.53 5.97
N GLU A 149 13.23 0.77 5.48
CA GLU A 149 13.19 -0.68 5.66
C GLU A 149 14.41 -1.37 5.02
N TRP A 150 14.78 -0.96 3.80
CA TRP A 150 15.96 -1.47 3.11
C TRP A 150 17.25 -1.14 3.87
N ASN A 151 17.39 0.08 4.39
CA ASN A 151 18.53 0.48 5.20
C ASN A 151 18.61 -0.30 6.52
N LEU A 152 17.47 -0.57 7.16
CA LEU A 152 17.40 -1.38 8.36
C LEU A 152 17.83 -2.83 8.09
N GLN A 153 17.32 -3.46 7.04
CA GLN A 153 17.72 -4.81 6.66
C GLN A 153 19.20 -4.91 6.31
N ARG A 154 19.75 -3.91 5.60
CA ARG A 154 21.19 -3.84 5.30
C ARG A 154 22.02 -3.71 6.56
N THR A 155 21.59 -2.92 7.53
CA THR A 155 22.28 -2.76 8.81
C THR A 155 22.23 -4.04 9.63
N LEU A 156 21.06 -4.70 9.73
CA LEU A 156 20.92 -5.99 10.40
C LEU A 156 21.78 -7.08 9.76
N SER A 157 21.86 -7.12 8.44
CA SER A 157 22.73 -8.07 7.73
C SER A 157 24.20 -7.85 8.05
N LYS A 158 24.67 -6.58 8.13
CA LYS A 158 26.03 -6.25 8.55
C LYS A 158 26.33 -6.68 9.99
N ILE A 159 25.39 -6.44 10.90
CA ILE A 159 25.52 -6.85 12.30
C ILE A 159 25.59 -8.38 12.42
N ASN A 160 24.68 -9.11 11.76
CA ASN A 160 24.70 -10.57 11.73
C ASN A 160 26.01 -11.13 11.17
N TYR A 161 26.46 -10.58 10.04
CA TYR A 161 27.74 -11.00 9.47
C TYR A 161 28.89 -10.80 10.45
N ARG A 162 28.92 -9.68 11.17
CA ARG A 162 29.95 -9.38 12.18
C ARG A 162 29.89 -10.38 13.33
N ILE A 163 28.70 -10.62 13.90
CA ILE A 163 28.52 -11.59 15.00
C ILE A 163 29.00 -12.98 14.58
N HIS A 164 28.63 -13.45 13.39
CA HIS A 164 29.08 -14.75 12.89
C HIS A 164 30.58 -14.80 12.65
N THR A 165 31.18 -13.73 12.13
CA THR A 165 32.61 -13.67 11.91
C THR A 165 33.40 -13.68 13.23
N ASP A 166 32.94 -12.96 14.24
CA ASP A 166 33.54 -12.92 15.56
C ASP A 166 33.46 -14.28 16.25
N ALA A 167 32.31 -14.95 16.19
CA ALA A 167 32.12 -16.31 16.72
C ALA A 167 33.03 -17.33 16.03
N ILE A 168 33.21 -17.25 14.71
CA ILE A 168 34.15 -18.12 13.97
C ILE A 168 35.58 -17.84 14.40
N ASN A 169 35.99 -16.58 14.57
CA ASN A 169 37.33 -16.22 15.01
C ASN A 169 37.61 -16.73 16.43
N GLU A 170 36.64 -16.66 17.34
CA GLU A 170 36.76 -17.24 18.68
C GLU A 170 36.90 -18.76 18.63
N LEU A 171 36.13 -19.47 17.81
CA LEU A 171 36.21 -20.91 17.63
C LEU A 171 37.58 -21.34 17.06
N ILE A 172 38.11 -20.60 16.08
CA ILE A 172 39.44 -20.86 15.52
C ILE A 172 40.53 -20.65 16.60
N CYS A 173 40.39 -19.62 17.41
CA CYS A 173 41.29 -19.32 18.50
C CYS A 173 41.33 -20.46 19.53
N LEU A 174 40.15 -20.93 19.95
CA LEU A 174 40.00 -22.05 20.89
C LEU A 174 40.60 -23.37 20.32
N SER A 175 40.26 -23.69 19.06
CA SER A 175 40.80 -24.88 18.40
C SER A 175 42.35 -24.84 18.26
N ASN A 176 42.93 -23.68 17.95
CA ASN A 176 44.37 -23.51 17.92
C ASN A 176 44.98 -23.71 19.30
N MET A 177 44.37 -23.17 20.34
CA MET A 177 44.85 -23.35 21.73
C MET A 177 44.79 -24.81 22.16
N GLU A 178 43.76 -25.57 21.80
CA GLU A 178 43.65 -27.00 22.08
C GLU A 178 44.76 -27.79 21.38
N ASN A 179 45.00 -27.52 20.11
CA ASN A 179 46.08 -28.15 19.35
C ASN A 179 47.45 -27.85 19.94
N ILE A 180 47.74 -26.59 20.30
CA ILE A 180 49.00 -26.20 20.93
C ILE A 180 49.16 -26.88 22.31
N ASN A 181 48.09 -26.94 23.11
CA ASN A 181 48.13 -27.63 24.40
C ASN A 181 48.45 -29.12 24.23
N ALA A 182 47.90 -29.79 23.23
CA ALA A 182 48.20 -31.18 22.93
C ALA A 182 49.71 -31.38 22.60
N VAL A 183 50.30 -30.48 21.81
CA VAL A 183 51.74 -30.51 21.50
C VAL A 183 52.57 -30.30 22.76
N LEU A 184 52.24 -29.32 23.59
CA LEU A 184 52.95 -29.04 24.84
C LEU A 184 52.86 -30.18 25.86
N ILE A 185 51.78 -30.95 25.86
CA ILE A 185 51.61 -32.17 26.64
C ILE A 185 52.59 -33.25 26.12
N HIS A 186 52.64 -33.42 24.81
CA HIS A 186 53.55 -34.41 24.19
C HIS A 186 55.03 -34.06 24.43
N GLU A 187 55.36 -32.79 24.51
CA GLU A 187 56.70 -32.30 24.89
C GLU A 187 57.02 -32.47 26.38
N GLY A 188 56.08 -32.94 27.18
CA GLY A 188 56.24 -33.21 28.59
C GLY A 188 56.28 -31.98 29.50
N LEU A 189 55.77 -30.82 29.04
CA LEU A 189 55.73 -29.61 29.86
C LEU A 189 54.79 -29.75 31.06
N PRO A 190 55.18 -29.31 32.27
CA PRO A 190 54.34 -29.24 33.43
C PRO A 190 53.08 -28.38 33.19
N GLN A 191 51.96 -28.71 33.83
CA GLN A 191 50.69 -28.00 33.63
C GLN A 191 50.81 -26.48 33.83
N ARG A 192 51.55 -26.04 34.83
CA ARG A 192 51.77 -24.64 35.14
C ARG A 192 52.42 -23.87 33.98
N ASP A 193 53.42 -24.47 33.39
CA ASP A 193 54.21 -23.84 32.31
C ASP A 193 53.39 -23.83 30.99
N ARG A 194 52.58 -24.87 30.76
CA ARG A 194 51.63 -24.92 29.65
C ARG A 194 50.62 -23.79 29.73
N LEU A 195 50.00 -23.55 30.91
CA LEU A 195 49.03 -22.48 31.11
C LEU A 195 49.64 -21.10 30.84
N ILE A 196 50.90 -20.86 31.26
CA ILE A 196 51.58 -19.59 31.01
C ILE A 196 51.78 -19.39 29.50
N LYS A 197 52.28 -20.42 28.78
CA LYS A 197 52.44 -20.34 27.32
C LYS A 197 51.17 -20.16 26.58
N LEU A 198 50.11 -20.89 26.94
CA LEU A 198 48.77 -20.76 26.31
C LEU A 198 48.17 -19.37 26.52
N ASN A 199 48.30 -18.80 27.72
CA ASN A 199 47.86 -17.44 27.98
C ASN A 199 48.60 -16.38 27.13
N GLN A 200 49.91 -16.55 26.97
CA GLN A 200 50.74 -15.66 26.12
C GLN A 200 50.27 -15.73 24.65
N ILE A 201 50.02 -16.94 24.15
CA ILE A 201 49.55 -17.16 22.78
C ILE A 201 48.13 -16.59 22.60
N ALA A 202 47.24 -16.79 23.56
CA ALA A 202 45.88 -16.22 23.53
C ALA A 202 45.91 -14.69 23.45
N ILE A 203 46.70 -14.04 24.30
CA ILE A 203 46.88 -12.57 24.29
C ILE A 203 47.41 -12.11 22.92
N GLN A 204 48.36 -12.82 22.35
CA GLN A 204 48.96 -12.47 21.07
C GLN A 204 47.97 -12.65 19.90
N GLN A 205 47.15 -13.71 19.92
CA GLN A 205 46.10 -13.92 18.94
C GLN A 205 44.98 -12.85 19.04
N MET A 206 44.60 -12.50 20.24
CA MET A 206 43.62 -11.44 20.48
C MET A 206 44.10 -10.06 19.99
N SER A 207 45.40 -9.72 20.22
CA SER A 207 45.92 -8.46 19.73
C SER A 207 45.97 -8.38 18.21
N VAL A 208 46.29 -9.47 17.52
CA VAL A 208 46.28 -9.53 16.05
C VAL A 208 44.84 -9.38 15.50
N LEU A 209 43.86 -10.01 16.13
CA LEU A 209 42.47 -9.89 15.74
C LEU A 209 41.98 -8.45 15.91
N GLN A 210 42.32 -7.79 17.02
CA GLN A 210 41.95 -6.37 17.25
C GLN A 210 42.62 -5.43 16.24
N GLU A 211 43.87 -5.65 15.85
CA GLU A 211 44.52 -4.84 14.81
C GLU A 211 43.84 -5.01 13.43
N VAL A 212 43.47 -6.23 13.06
CA VAL A 212 42.78 -6.52 11.81
C VAL A 212 41.39 -5.84 11.79
N GLU A 213 40.67 -5.83 12.92
CA GLU A 213 39.39 -5.19 13.06
C GLU A 213 39.52 -3.66 12.96
N ASN A 214 40.49 -3.05 13.64
CA ASN A 214 40.73 -1.61 13.54
C ASN A 214 41.12 -1.16 12.13
N ARG A 215 41.85 -1.97 11.36
CA ARG A 215 42.14 -1.67 9.94
C ARG A 215 40.91 -1.76 9.02
N LYS A 216 39.90 -2.57 9.39
CA LYS A 216 38.64 -2.66 8.63
C LYS A 216 37.71 -1.49 8.91
N LEU A 217 37.79 -0.87 10.09
CA LEU A 217 37.00 0.30 10.47
C LEU A 217 37.52 1.61 9.85
N LEU A 218 38.79 1.62 9.36
CA LEU A 218 39.44 2.78 8.73
C LEU A 218 39.29 2.80 7.19
N ARG A 219 38.57 1.85 6.60
CA ARG A 219 38.23 1.77 5.17
C ARG A 219 36.75 1.91 4.95
#